data_d3c9b90ca1b42869e0daf96e41b5b110
#
_entry.id   d3c9b90ca1b42869e0daf96e41b5b110
#
_cell.length_a   1.000
_cell.length_b   1.000
_cell.length_c   1.000
_cell.angle_alpha   90.00
_cell.angle_beta   90.00
_cell.angle_gamma   90.00
#
_symmetry.space_group_name_H-M   'P 1'
#
loop_
_entity.id
_entity.type
_entity.pdbx_description
1 polymer ?
#
loop_
_entity_poly.entity_id
_entity_poly.type
_entity_poly.pdbx_seq_one_letter_code
_entity_poly.pdbx_strand_id
1 'polypeptide(L)'
;QTCALPILNKIQLDDLDDKGYVFLCKYSGLESGVFFSKDQTCSNGDYRTVARNRTIHKSRRAVRNALLPYVNSPLKVDPSTGYLSSAKITMFQNIVSDILTTMQNNEEISGFSVTIDKNQNVLKNDTLIIKYSLVPVGVASRIEVVEGLALTNK
;
A
#
# COMPACT_ATOMS: atom_id res chain seq x y z
N GLN A 1 25.21 -3.16 14.75
CA GLN A 1 24.84 -3.89 13.52
C GLN A 1 26.13 -4.45 12.92
N THR A 2 26.30 -5.75 12.93
CA THR A 2 27.45 -6.41 12.27
C THR A 2 26.95 -7.06 10.99
N CYS A 3 27.53 -6.66 9.86
CA CYS A 3 27.16 -7.24 8.56
C CYS A 3 27.82 -8.62 8.39
N ALA A 4 27.14 -9.51 7.65
CA ALA A 4 27.66 -10.83 7.31
C ALA A 4 28.82 -10.78 6.29
N LEU A 5 29.12 -9.60 5.73
CA LEU A 5 30.27 -9.38 4.84
C LEU A 5 31.44 -8.84 5.66
N PRO A 6 32.50 -9.62 5.91
CA PRO A 6 33.62 -9.21 6.81
C PRO A 6 34.50 -8.10 6.23
N ILE A 7 34.22 -7.59 5.04
CA ILE A 7 35.06 -6.66 4.29
C ILE A 7 34.59 -5.20 4.38
N LEU A 8 33.29 -4.97 4.73
CA LEU A 8 32.72 -3.62 4.77
C LEU A 8 32.67 -3.11 6.22
N ASN A 9 33.12 -1.89 6.45
CA ASN A 9 32.97 -1.22 7.73
C ASN A 9 31.59 -0.56 7.86
N LYS A 10 31.26 -0.10 9.09
CA LYS A 10 29.93 0.49 9.37
C LYS A 10 29.61 1.68 8.47
N ILE A 11 30.58 2.55 8.18
CA ILE A 11 30.39 3.75 7.34
C ILE A 11 30.01 3.36 5.91
N GLN A 12 30.67 2.32 5.36
CA GLN A 12 30.36 1.81 4.03
C GLN A 12 28.98 1.14 3.97
N LEU A 13 28.56 0.51 5.06
CA LEU A 13 27.21 -0.08 5.15
C LEU A 13 26.13 1.01 5.24
N ASP A 14 26.38 2.07 6.00
CA ASP A 14 25.47 3.21 6.08
C ASP A 14 25.35 3.93 4.72
N ASP A 15 26.47 4.08 3.98
CA ASP A 15 26.48 4.65 2.61
C ASP A 15 25.71 3.76 1.61
N LEU A 16 25.82 2.44 1.72
CA LEU A 16 25.02 1.51 0.89
C LEU A 16 23.52 1.57 1.22
N ASP A 17 23.18 1.70 2.50
CA ASP A 17 21.82 1.84 2.97
C ASP A 17 21.18 3.15 2.48
N ASP A 18 21.91 4.25 2.54
CA ASP A 18 21.47 5.56 2.03
C ASP A 18 21.29 5.56 0.50
N LYS A 19 22.08 4.78 -0.22
CA LYS A 19 21.95 4.56 -1.66
C LYS A 19 20.84 3.57 -2.05
N GLY A 20 20.15 2.99 -1.08
CA GLY A 20 19.03 2.08 -1.32
C GLY A 20 19.40 0.63 -1.64
N TYR A 21 20.64 0.21 -1.34
CA TYR A 21 21.02 -1.19 -1.49
C TYR A 21 20.44 -2.06 -0.38
N VAL A 22 20.05 -3.27 -0.75
CA VAL A 22 19.55 -4.29 0.18
C VAL A 22 20.65 -5.32 0.40
N PHE A 23 21.05 -5.51 1.65
CA PHE A 23 22.09 -6.45 2.03
C PHE A 23 21.70 -7.24 3.27
N LEU A 24 22.40 -8.33 3.51
CA LEU A 24 22.20 -9.17 4.67
C LEU A 24 22.99 -8.64 5.87
N CYS A 25 22.35 -8.57 7.04
CA CYS A 25 22.96 -8.10 8.26
C CYS A 25 22.58 -8.99 9.47
N LYS A 26 23.44 -8.94 10.50
CA LYS A 26 23.14 -9.51 11.82
C LYS A 26 22.95 -8.38 12.82
N TYR A 27 21.96 -8.50 13.67
CA TYR A 27 21.73 -7.56 14.75
C TYR A 27 22.46 -8.03 16.02
N SER A 28 23.21 -7.13 16.64
CA SER A 28 23.82 -7.37 17.95
C SER A 28 22.69 -7.55 18.98
N GLY A 29 22.75 -8.64 19.74
CA GLY A 29 21.70 -8.98 20.73
C GLY A 29 20.70 -10.05 20.27
N LEU A 30 20.73 -10.47 19.01
CA LEU A 30 20.04 -11.67 18.56
C LEU A 30 21.01 -12.83 18.43
N GLU A 31 20.72 -13.95 19.10
CA GLU A 31 21.65 -15.10 19.18
C GLU A 31 21.87 -15.77 17.82
N SER A 32 20.86 -15.78 16.96
CA SER A 32 20.97 -16.37 15.62
C SER A 32 20.06 -15.65 14.63
N GLY A 33 20.47 -15.69 13.36
CA GLY A 33 19.70 -15.16 12.23
C GLY A 33 20.48 -14.17 11.40
N VAL A 34 20.15 -14.17 10.12
CA VAL A 34 20.61 -13.19 9.14
C VAL A 34 19.37 -12.52 8.56
N PHE A 35 19.36 -11.21 8.54
CA PHE A 35 18.19 -10.40 8.16
C PHE A 35 18.55 -9.52 6.97
N PHE A 36 17.56 -9.16 6.18
CA PHE A 36 17.73 -8.09 5.20
C PHE A 36 17.78 -6.73 5.90
N SER A 37 18.65 -5.84 5.43
CA SER A 37 18.78 -4.48 5.99
C SER A 37 17.49 -3.70 5.89
N LYS A 38 16.90 -3.66 4.71
CA LYS A 38 15.62 -3.01 4.38
C LYS A 38 14.98 -3.71 3.18
N ASP A 39 13.74 -3.34 2.85
CA ASP A 39 13.00 -3.80 1.66
C ASP A 39 12.87 -2.69 0.61
N GLN A 40 13.96 -1.99 0.32
CA GLN A 40 13.95 -0.86 -0.61
C GLN A 40 13.86 -1.30 -2.07
N THR A 41 13.30 -0.41 -2.90
CA THR A 41 13.31 -0.50 -4.36
C THR A 41 14.16 0.63 -4.94
N CYS A 42 14.45 0.58 -6.25
CA CYS A 42 15.20 1.64 -6.93
C CYS A 42 14.41 2.95 -7.13
N SER A 43 13.21 3.09 -6.55
CA SER A 43 12.38 4.28 -6.68
C SER A 43 12.37 5.12 -5.41
N ASN A 44 12.45 6.43 -5.57
CA ASN A 44 12.29 7.41 -4.50
C ASN A 44 10.86 7.93 -4.52
N GLY A 45 9.99 7.48 -3.63
CA GLY A 45 8.59 7.93 -3.58
C GLY A 45 7.69 6.95 -2.85
N ASP A 46 6.40 6.99 -3.15
CA ASP A 46 5.40 6.14 -2.50
C ASP A 46 5.65 4.64 -2.71
N TYR A 47 6.32 4.28 -3.79
CA TYR A 47 6.65 2.90 -4.20
C TYR A 47 8.05 2.44 -3.78
N ARG A 48 8.69 3.15 -2.85
CA ARG A 48 10.08 2.88 -2.48
C ARG A 48 10.31 1.56 -1.75
N THR A 49 9.27 0.87 -1.29
CA THR A 49 9.41 -0.42 -0.58
C THR A 49 8.71 -1.55 -1.32
N VAL A 50 9.30 -2.75 -1.26
CA VAL A 50 8.73 -3.96 -1.85
C VAL A 50 7.36 -4.28 -1.23
N ALA A 51 7.23 -4.12 0.09
CA ALA A 51 5.99 -4.36 0.81
C ALA A 51 4.84 -3.50 0.26
N ARG A 52 5.05 -2.18 0.08
CA ARG A 52 4.04 -1.27 -0.49
C ARG A 52 3.64 -1.67 -1.91
N ASN A 53 4.62 -2.01 -2.74
CA ASN A 53 4.37 -2.47 -4.11
C ASN A 53 3.51 -3.75 -4.14
N ARG A 54 3.81 -4.72 -3.28
CA ARG A 54 3.02 -5.94 -3.17
C ARG A 54 1.58 -5.67 -2.75
N THR A 55 1.37 -4.77 -1.78
CA THR A 55 0.03 -4.37 -1.32
C THR A 55 -0.77 -3.74 -2.46
N ILE A 56 -0.19 -2.79 -3.21
CA ILE A 56 -0.86 -2.15 -4.36
C ILE A 56 -1.16 -3.17 -5.47
N HIS A 57 -0.24 -4.06 -5.77
CA HIS A 57 -0.49 -5.10 -6.79
C HIS A 57 -1.55 -6.11 -6.34
N LYS A 58 -1.63 -6.42 -5.05
CA LYS A 58 -2.68 -7.28 -4.49
C LYS A 58 -4.05 -6.61 -4.62
N SER A 59 -4.17 -5.33 -4.18
CA SER A 59 -5.43 -4.58 -4.30
C SER A 59 -5.89 -4.46 -5.75
N ARG A 60 -4.98 -4.13 -6.67
CA ARG A 60 -5.29 -4.03 -8.11
C ARG A 60 -5.86 -5.34 -8.66
N ARG A 61 -5.24 -6.48 -8.33
CA ARG A 61 -5.75 -7.80 -8.78
C ARG A 61 -7.10 -8.14 -8.18
N ALA A 62 -7.28 -7.88 -6.88
CA ALA A 62 -8.53 -8.17 -6.18
C ALA A 62 -9.70 -7.33 -6.73
N VAL A 63 -9.49 -6.02 -6.86
CA VAL A 63 -10.48 -5.09 -7.45
C VAL A 63 -10.79 -5.46 -8.89
N ARG A 64 -9.78 -5.76 -9.72
CA ARG A 64 -9.99 -6.21 -11.09
C ARG A 64 -10.84 -7.47 -11.16
N ASN A 65 -10.51 -8.48 -10.37
CA ASN A 65 -11.25 -9.75 -10.38
C ASN A 65 -12.72 -9.57 -9.99
N ALA A 66 -13.01 -8.69 -9.03
CA ALA A 66 -14.38 -8.40 -8.63
C ALA A 66 -15.17 -7.59 -9.66
N LEU A 67 -14.50 -6.77 -10.44
CA LEU A 67 -15.16 -5.96 -11.49
C LEU A 67 -15.29 -6.69 -12.82
N LEU A 68 -14.49 -7.74 -13.07
CA LEU A 68 -14.54 -8.52 -14.33
C LEU A 68 -15.94 -9.01 -14.73
N PRO A 69 -16.80 -9.52 -13.82
CA PRO A 69 -18.14 -9.97 -14.18
C PRO A 69 -19.06 -8.86 -14.71
N TYR A 70 -18.70 -7.60 -14.44
CA TYR A 70 -19.49 -6.43 -14.86
C TYR A 70 -18.99 -5.80 -16.16
N VAL A 71 -17.89 -6.27 -16.71
CA VAL A 71 -17.39 -5.85 -18.02
C VAL A 71 -18.38 -6.32 -19.09
N ASN A 72 -18.73 -5.43 -20.02
CA ASN A 72 -19.76 -5.65 -21.06
C ASN A 72 -21.17 -5.92 -20.51
N SER A 73 -21.44 -5.69 -19.24
CA SER A 73 -22.78 -5.79 -18.69
C SER A 73 -23.62 -4.54 -19.01
N PRO A 74 -24.95 -4.65 -19.19
CA PRO A 74 -25.80 -3.50 -19.43
C PRO A 74 -25.84 -2.60 -18.19
N LEU A 75 -25.50 -1.34 -18.37
CA LEU A 75 -25.55 -0.31 -17.35
C LEU A 75 -26.74 0.62 -17.57
N LYS A 76 -27.62 0.72 -16.58
CA LYS A 76 -28.74 1.65 -16.62
C LYS A 76 -28.21 3.07 -16.42
N VAL A 77 -28.51 3.93 -17.38
CA VAL A 77 -28.19 5.36 -17.37
C VAL A 77 -29.45 6.19 -17.21
N ASP A 78 -29.30 7.44 -16.81
CA ASP A 78 -30.35 8.43 -16.77
C ASP A 78 -30.65 8.89 -18.21
N PRO A 79 -31.90 8.73 -18.70
CA PRO A 79 -32.25 9.12 -20.06
C PRO A 79 -32.09 10.61 -20.37
N SER A 80 -32.16 11.47 -19.36
CA SER A 80 -32.09 12.93 -19.53
C SER A 80 -30.63 13.42 -19.65
N THR A 81 -29.69 12.77 -18.97
CA THR A 81 -28.30 13.23 -18.86
C THR A 81 -27.29 12.29 -19.51
N GLY A 82 -27.65 11.02 -19.74
CA GLY A 82 -26.73 9.99 -20.20
C GLY A 82 -25.70 9.55 -19.16
N TYR A 83 -25.82 10.04 -17.92
CA TYR A 83 -24.93 9.66 -16.82
C TYR A 83 -25.36 8.35 -16.17
N LEU A 84 -24.43 7.70 -15.50
CA LEU A 84 -24.71 6.47 -14.78
C LEU A 84 -25.68 6.75 -13.60
N SER A 85 -26.67 5.88 -13.40
CA SER A 85 -27.61 6.05 -12.30
C SER A 85 -26.90 5.97 -10.95
N SER A 86 -27.34 6.77 -9.96
CA SER A 86 -26.73 6.82 -8.61
C SER A 86 -26.70 5.45 -7.93
N ALA A 87 -27.72 4.62 -8.15
CA ALA A 87 -27.78 3.26 -7.63
C ALA A 87 -26.64 2.38 -8.17
N LYS A 88 -26.30 2.50 -9.45
CA LYS A 88 -25.18 1.78 -10.06
C LYS A 88 -23.82 2.29 -9.58
N ILE A 89 -23.69 3.60 -9.40
CA ILE A 89 -22.47 4.19 -8.81
C ILE A 89 -22.22 3.64 -7.41
N THR A 90 -23.26 3.65 -6.55
CA THR A 90 -23.18 3.11 -5.20
C THR A 90 -22.84 1.61 -5.20
N MET A 91 -23.43 0.84 -6.13
CA MET A 91 -23.14 -0.58 -6.27
C MET A 91 -21.64 -0.81 -6.56
N PHE A 92 -21.06 -0.10 -7.52
CA PHE A 92 -19.64 -0.24 -7.85
C PHE A 92 -18.72 0.26 -6.71
N GLN A 93 -19.12 1.34 -6.02
CA GLN A 93 -18.40 1.80 -4.84
C GLN A 93 -18.38 0.73 -3.74
N ASN A 94 -19.52 0.09 -3.47
CA ASN A 94 -19.61 -0.96 -2.45
C ASN A 94 -18.74 -2.17 -2.82
N ILE A 95 -18.78 -2.65 -4.07
CA ILE A 95 -17.96 -3.77 -4.53
C ILE A 95 -16.46 -3.51 -4.28
N VAL A 96 -15.99 -2.32 -4.61
CA VAL A 96 -14.58 -1.97 -4.39
C VAL A 96 -14.29 -1.78 -2.90
N SER A 97 -15.20 -1.14 -2.16
CA SER A 97 -15.04 -0.90 -0.73
C SER A 97 -15.01 -2.19 0.07
N ASP A 98 -15.84 -3.19 -0.26
CA ASP A 98 -15.88 -4.48 0.44
C ASP A 98 -14.54 -5.22 0.35
N ILE A 99 -13.90 -5.17 -0.83
CA ILE A 99 -12.58 -5.76 -1.03
C ILE A 99 -11.52 -5.03 -0.21
N LEU A 100 -11.53 -3.71 -0.26
CA LEU A 100 -10.56 -2.91 0.47
C LEU A 100 -10.77 -3.00 1.98
N THR A 101 -12.03 -3.12 2.45
CA THR A 101 -12.36 -3.41 3.85
C THR A 101 -11.81 -4.76 4.28
N THR A 102 -11.91 -5.78 3.43
CA THR A 102 -11.30 -7.08 3.72
C THR A 102 -9.78 -6.98 3.89
N MET A 103 -9.11 -6.20 3.03
CA MET A 103 -7.67 -5.96 3.14
C MET A 103 -7.33 -5.16 4.40
N GLN A 104 -8.18 -4.22 4.81
CA GLN A 104 -8.00 -3.44 6.04
C GLN A 104 -8.19 -4.32 7.29
N ASN A 105 -9.20 -5.18 7.31
CA ASN A 105 -9.43 -6.12 8.42
C ASN A 105 -8.29 -7.15 8.56
N ASN A 106 -7.60 -7.46 7.45
CA ASN A 106 -6.40 -8.29 7.45
C ASN A 106 -5.11 -7.51 7.78
N GLU A 107 -5.23 -6.24 8.20
CA GLU A 107 -4.09 -5.38 8.55
C GLU A 107 -3.08 -5.16 7.41
N GLU A 108 -3.51 -5.33 6.16
CA GLU A 108 -2.66 -5.13 4.99
C GLU A 108 -2.60 -3.65 4.55
N ILE A 109 -3.63 -2.88 4.89
CA ILE A 109 -3.73 -1.44 4.67
C ILE A 109 -4.30 -0.76 5.91
N SER A 110 -3.89 0.48 6.16
CA SER A 110 -4.40 1.28 7.30
C SER A 110 -5.71 1.99 6.97
N GLY A 111 -5.96 2.26 5.71
CA GLY A 111 -7.17 2.93 5.25
C GLY A 111 -7.24 3.01 3.73
N PHE A 112 -8.41 3.40 3.25
CA PHE A 112 -8.64 3.59 1.81
C PHE A 112 -9.72 4.64 1.56
N SER A 113 -9.78 5.14 0.33
CA SER A 113 -10.91 5.90 -0.18
C SER A 113 -11.27 5.46 -1.59
N VAL A 114 -12.57 5.47 -1.91
CA VAL A 114 -13.10 5.11 -3.23
C VAL A 114 -13.96 6.25 -3.74
N THR A 115 -13.67 6.73 -4.94
CA THR A 115 -14.40 7.83 -5.57
C THR A 115 -14.77 7.47 -6.99
N ILE A 116 -16.06 7.65 -7.33
CA ILE A 116 -16.55 7.54 -8.69
C ILE A 116 -17.19 8.89 -9.03
N ASP A 117 -16.72 9.50 -10.11
CA ASP A 117 -17.32 10.74 -10.60
C ASP A 117 -18.74 10.43 -11.12
N LYS A 118 -19.73 11.19 -10.64
CA LYS A 118 -21.14 11.04 -11.00
C LYS A 118 -21.45 11.56 -12.41
N ASN A 119 -20.59 12.43 -12.95
CA ASN A 119 -20.81 13.10 -14.22
C ASN A 119 -20.14 12.36 -15.40
N GLN A 120 -19.84 11.06 -15.24
CA GLN A 120 -19.30 10.25 -16.35
C GLN A 120 -20.39 9.86 -17.31
N ASN A 121 -20.25 10.28 -18.58
CA ASN A 121 -21.14 9.86 -19.64
C ASN A 121 -20.63 8.55 -20.26
N VAL A 122 -21.18 7.44 -19.75
CA VAL A 122 -20.79 6.09 -20.17
C VAL A 122 -21.28 5.77 -21.59
N LEU A 123 -22.41 6.37 -22.03
CA LEU A 123 -22.93 6.20 -23.39
C LEU A 123 -22.01 6.78 -24.47
N LYS A 124 -21.26 7.83 -24.12
CA LYS A 124 -20.35 8.49 -25.07
C LYS A 124 -18.97 7.86 -25.10
N ASN A 125 -18.49 7.40 -23.95
CA ASN A 125 -17.08 7.01 -23.77
C ASN A 125 -16.90 5.50 -23.62
N ASP A 126 -17.98 4.71 -23.47
CA ASP A 126 -17.98 3.27 -23.19
C ASP A 126 -17.03 2.86 -22.04
N THR A 127 -16.75 3.80 -21.14
CA THR A 127 -15.75 3.62 -20.08
C THR A 127 -16.27 4.16 -18.75
N LEU A 128 -16.13 3.36 -17.70
CA LEU A 128 -16.36 3.76 -16.31
C LEU A 128 -15.02 3.87 -15.58
N ILE A 129 -14.73 5.04 -15.04
CA ILE A 129 -13.51 5.30 -14.29
C ILE A 129 -13.83 5.25 -12.79
N ILE A 130 -13.19 4.31 -12.11
CA ILE A 130 -13.24 4.17 -10.64
C ILE A 130 -11.85 4.54 -10.10
N LYS A 131 -11.83 5.52 -9.21
CA LYS A 131 -10.59 5.95 -8.53
C LYS A 131 -10.61 5.45 -7.10
N TYR A 132 -9.52 4.86 -6.66
CA TYR A 132 -9.33 4.53 -5.25
C TYR A 132 -7.91 4.85 -4.81
N SER A 133 -7.75 5.20 -3.55
CA SER A 133 -6.45 5.42 -2.91
C SER A 133 -6.31 4.55 -1.67
N LEU A 134 -5.09 4.18 -1.36
CA LEU A 134 -4.76 3.31 -0.25
C LEU A 134 -3.76 4.00 0.67
N VAL A 135 -3.96 3.84 1.97
CA VAL A 135 -2.98 4.21 2.99
C VAL A 135 -2.28 2.92 3.43
N PRO A 136 -0.99 2.74 3.11
CA PRO A 136 -0.27 1.52 3.49
C PRO A 136 -0.08 1.45 5.01
N VAL A 137 0.21 0.24 5.50
CA VAL A 137 0.62 0.05 6.90
C VAL A 137 2.01 0.66 7.09
N GLY A 138 2.20 1.37 8.20
CA GLY A 138 3.49 1.93 8.59
C GLY A 138 4.44 0.85 9.11
N VAL A 139 5.71 0.94 8.73
CA VAL A 139 6.78 0.09 9.27
C VAL A 139 7.76 0.98 10.01
N ALA A 140 7.98 0.69 11.30
CA ALA A 140 9.00 1.35 12.11
C ALA A 140 10.37 0.74 11.78
N SER A 141 11.14 1.39 10.92
CA SER A 141 12.51 0.95 10.59
C SER A 141 13.52 1.29 11.69
N ARG A 142 13.17 2.18 12.62
CA ARG A 142 13.99 2.56 13.78
C ARG A 142 13.09 2.85 14.97
N ILE A 143 13.47 2.32 16.12
CA ILE A 143 12.82 2.59 17.40
C ILE A 143 13.86 3.27 18.30
N GLU A 144 13.56 4.47 18.76
CA GLU A 144 14.39 5.20 19.73
C GLU A 144 13.69 5.17 21.08
N VAL A 145 14.40 4.70 22.09
CA VAL A 145 13.95 4.69 23.48
C VAL A 145 14.68 5.79 24.22
N VAL A 146 13.95 6.73 24.80
CA VAL A 146 14.51 7.78 25.65
C VAL A 146 14.22 7.39 27.10
N GLU A 147 15.29 7.09 27.84
CA GLU A 147 15.21 6.74 29.25
C GLU A 147 15.51 7.95 30.12
N GLY A 148 14.75 8.15 31.18
CA GLY A 148 14.98 9.18 32.17
C GLY A 148 14.79 8.60 33.59
N LEU A 149 15.71 8.94 34.50
CA LEU A 149 15.55 8.66 35.93
C LEU A 149 14.78 9.80 36.57
N ALA A 150 13.65 9.48 37.21
CA ALA A 150 12.89 10.43 38.02
C ALA A 150 13.01 10.02 39.51
N LEU A 151 13.34 10.99 40.37
CA LEU A 151 13.39 10.78 41.82
C LEU A 151 11.98 10.68 42.45
N THR A 152 10.97 11.12 41.76
CA THR A 152 9.55 11.02 42.17
C THR A 152 8.67 10.83 40.95
N ASN A 153 7.75 9.87 41.01
CA ASN A 153 6.66 9.77 40.03
C ASN A 153 5.60 10.85 40.36
N LYS A 154 5.38 11.77 39.44
CA LYS A 154 4.21 12.65 39.46
C LYS A 154 3.07 12.00 38.70
#